data_cd87986ca8e844a960c69fba2fbec10a
#
_entry.id   cd87986ca8e844a960c69fba2fbec10a
#
_cell.length_a   1.000
_cell.length_b   1.000
_cell.length_c   1.000
_cell.angle_alpha   90.00
_cell.angle_beta   90.00
_cell.angle_gamma   90.00
#
_symmetry.space_group_name_H-M   'P 1'
#
loop_
_entity.id
_entity.type
_entity.pdbx_description
1 polymer ?
#
loop_
_entity_poly.entity_id
_entity_poly.type
_entity_poly.pdbx_seq_one_letter_code
_entity_poly.pdbx_strand_id
1 'polypeptide(L)'
;MKIECDGITLRDYQVSDIEDEIRWTTADTSWFYEDTPWMAMEPVDPDELRRDMTEVISGMSDDAIRWRLEIEVNGRHVGFVSSYLLDDHFQPTPLELIDPRKNAADNHSTRALGIEICEADCRGQGIGRKALTAFMDYYRGLGEHRFLLETWSGNTRMLGCAGKLGFVEIRREKGAYTVSGKAYD
;
A
#
# COMPACT_ATOMS: atom_id res chain seq x y z
N MET A 1 -2.53 4.40 16.16
CA MET A 1 -1.51 5.37 15.66
C MET A 1 -2.18 6.43 14.79
N LYS A 2 -1.63 7.67 14.76
CA LYS A 2 -2.08 8.75 13.87
C LYS A 2 -0.89 9.63 13.49
N ILE A 3 -0.72 9.92 12.21
CA ILE A 3 0.34 10.78 11.65
C ILE A 3 -0.35 11.85 10.80
N GLU A 4 -0.25 13.12 11.19
CA GLU A 4 -0.77 14.24 10.43
C GLU A 4 0.34 14.83 9.54
N CYS A 5 0.08 14.99 8.26
CA CYS A 5 1.07 15.47 7.31
C CYS A 5 0.38 16.22 6.16
N ASP A 6 0.68 17.51 6.03
CA ASP A 6 0.39 18.34 4.86
C ASP A 6 -1.07 18.22 4.32
N GLY A 7 -2.04 18.22 5.24
CA GLY A 7 -3.48 18.17 4.93
C GLY A 7 -4.03 16.77 4.69
N ILE A 8 -3.27 15.74 5.01
CA ILE A 8 -3.73 14.35 5.08
C ILE A 8 -3.42 13.76 6.46
N THR A 9 -4.10 12.70 6.80
CA THR A 9 -3.80 11.88 7.98
C THR A 9 -3.56 10.44 7.57
N LEU A 10 -2.46 9.84 8.06
CA LEU A 10 -2.31 8.39 8.09
C LEU A 10 -2.71 7.89 9.48
N ARG A 11 -3.53 6.87 9.56
CA ARG A 11 -4.04 6.33 10.82
C ARG A 11 -4.24 4.83 10.79
N ASP A 12 -4.36 4.24 11.98
CA ASP A 12 -4.77 2.85 12.09
C ASP A 12 -6.17 2.66 11.49
N TYR A 13 -6.42 1.45 10.99
CA TYR A 13 -7.71 0.99 10.51
C TYR A 13 -8.76 1.05 11.63
N GLN A 14 -9.98 1.45 11.32
CA GLN A 14 -11.10 1.63 12.24
C GLN A 14 -12.32 0.83 11.79
N VAL A 15 -13.23 0.56 12.71
CA VAL A 15 -14.50 -0.13 12.40
C VAL A 15 -15.31 0.60 11.32
N SER A 16 -15.25 1.93 11.29
CA SER A 16 -15.91 2.75 10.26
C SER A 16 -15.38 2.51 8.84
N ASP A 17 -14.16 2.00 8.70
CA ASP A 17 -13.50 1.80 7.40
C ASP A 17 -13.94 0.50 6.71
N ILE A 18 -14.52 -0.42 7.47
CA ILE A 18 -14.93 -1.75 6.96
C ILE A 18 -15.91 -1.59 5.80
N GLU A 19 -16.90 -0.70 5.92
CA GLU A 19 -17.88 -0.50 4.86
C GLU A 19 -17.28 0.18 3.60
N ASP A 20 -16.27 1.04 3.76
CA ASP A 20 -15.51 1.56 2.64
C ASP A 20 -14.72 0.45 1.93
N GLU A 21 -14.04 -0.42 2.66
CA GLU A 21 -13.30 -1.54 2.09
C GLU A 21 -14.21 -2.54 1.37
N ILE A 22 -15.38 -2.85 1.95
CA ILE A 22 -16.40 -3.66 1.27
C ILE A 22 -16.84 -3.00 -0.04
N ARG A 23 -17.14 -1.71 -0.02
CA ARG A 23 -17.52 -0.96 -1.22
C ARG A 23 -16.41 -0.98 -2.28
N TRP A 24 -15.15 -0.78 -1.90
CA TRP A 24 -14.01 -0.78 -2.79
C TRP A 24 -13.67 -2.16 -3.37
N THR A 25 -14.03 -3.23 -2.68
CA THR A 25 -13.80 -4.60 -3.14
C THR A 25 -15.01 -5.23 -3.86
N THR A 26 -16.18 -4.59 -3.82
CA THR A 26 -17.39 -5.14 -4.44
C THR A 26 -18.02 -4.24 -5.50
N ALA A 27 -17.98 -2.91 -5.33
CA ALA A 27 -18.68 -1.96 -6.21
C ALA A 27 -17.72 -0.98 -6.90
N ASP A 28 -16.85 -0.32 -6.14
CA ASP A 28 -15.95 0.73 -6.64
C ASP A 28 -14.54 0.18 -6.91
N THR A 29 -14.43 -0.83 -7.74
CA THR A 29 -13.20 -1.62 -7.95
C THR A 29 -12.19 -0.99 -8.91
N SER A 30 -12.43 0.22 -9.40
CA SER A 30 -11.59 0.86 -10.43
C SER A 30 -10.13 1.08 -10.02
N TRP A 31 -9.87 1.22 -8.72
CA TRP A 31 -8.52 1.40 -8.17
C TRP A 31 -7.65 0.17 -8.42
N PHE A 32 -8.20 -1.03 -8.25
CA PHE A 32 -7.51 -2.31 -8.45
C PHE A 32 -6.98 -2.45 -9.89
N TYR A 33 -7.79 -2.07 -10.87
CA TYR A 33 -7.39 -2.18 -12.28
C TYR A 33 -6.41 -1.10 -12.74
N GLU A 34 -6.14 -0.07 -11.95
CA GLU A 34 -5.02 0.85 -12.20
C GLU A 34 -3.68 0.23 -11.80
N ASP A 35 -3.67 -0.61 -10.78
CA ASP A 35 -2.47 -1.31 -10.30
C ASP A 35 -2.26 -2.66 -11.00
N THR A 36 -3.27 -3.49 -11.07
CA THR A 36 -3.18 -4.86 -11.62
C THR A 36 -4.21 -5.14 -12.71
N PRO A 37 -4.17 -4.43 -13.86
CA PRO A 37 -5.22 -4.55 -14.90
C PRO A 37 -5.23 -5.89 -15.63
N TRP A 38 -4.26 -6.76 -15.41
CA TRP A 38 -4.19 -8.12 -15.99
C TRP A 38 -4.82 -9.18 -15.09
N MET A 39 -5.25 -8.82 -13.89
CA MET A 39 -5.88 -9.73 -12.93
C MET A 39 -7.35 -9.41 -12.75
N ALA A 40 -8.15 -10.43 -12.46
CA ALA A 40 -9.50 -10.24 -11.92
C ALA A 40 -9.39 -10.02 -10.41
N MET A 41 -10.19 -9.09 -9.89
CA MET A 41 -10.33 -8.96 -8.44
C MET A 41 -11.04 -10.20 -7.90
N GLU A 42 -10.46 -10.82 -6.87
CA GLU A 42 -11.09 -11.95 -6.22
C GLU A 42 -12.40 -11.53 -5.52
N PRO A 43 -13.44 -12.34 -5.60
CA PRO A 43 -14.69 -12.06 -4.90
C PRO A 43 -14.47 -12.00 -3.39
N VAL A 44 -15.01 -10.98 -2.75
CA VAL A 44 -14.96 -10.81 -1.30
C VAL A 44 -16.35 -11.05 -0.72
N ASP A 45 -16.44 -11.90 0.33
CA ASP A 45 -17.63 -12.03 1.14
C ASP A 45 -17.67 -10.89 2.17
N PRO A 46 -18.64 -9.97 2.11
CA PRO A 46 -18.71 -8.85 3.02
C PRO A 46 -18.84 -9.24 4.50
N ASP A 47 -19.49 -10.36 4.81
CA ASP A 47 -19.67 -10.79 6.19
C ASP A 47 -18.39 -11.44 6.75
N GLU A 48 -17.63 -12.12 5.90
CA GLU A 48 -16.30 -12.61 6.24
C GLU A 48 -15.35 -11.45 6.49
N LEU A 49 -15.30 -10.47 5.57
CA LEU A 49 -14.45 -9.28 5.72
C LEU A 49 -14.76 -8.51 7.01
N ARG A 50 -16.04 -8.33 7.37
CA ARG A 50 -16.43 -7.68 8.63
C ARG A 50 -15.89 -8.42 9.86
N ARG A 51 -15.97 -9.74 9.87
CA ARG A 51 -15.46 -10.55 10.99
C ARG A 51 -13.94 -10.41 11.10
N ASP A 52 -13.24 -10.63 10.01
CA ASP A 52 -11.77 -10.64 9.95
C ASP A 52 -11.19 -9.28 10.33
N MET A 53 -11.73 -8.20 9.77
CA MET A 53 -11.25 -6.86 10.09
C MET A 53 -11.57 -6.42 11.52
N THR A 54 -12.69 -6.86 12.07
CA THR A 54 -13.00 -6.64 13.50
C THR A 54 -11.99 -7.36 14.40
N GLU A 55 -11.57 -8.56 14.04
CA GLU A 55 -10.54 -9.30 14.76
C GLU A 55 -9.18 -8.61 14.65
N VAL A 56 -8.79 -8.18 13.45
CA VAL A 56 -7.55 -7.41 13.23
C VAL A 56 -7.51 -6.15 14.09
N ILE A 57 -8.59 -5.37 14.11
CA ILE A 57 -8.68 -4.15 14.93
C ILE A 57 -8.51 -4.48 16.43
N SER A 58 -9.20 -5.52 16.91
CA SER A 58 -9.15 -5.90 18.33
C SER A 58 -7.80 -6.47 18.76
N GLY A 59 -7.06 -7.08 17.86
CA GLY A 59 -5.73 -7.64 18.10
C GLY A 59 -4.57 -6.66 17.91
N MET A 60 -4.84 -5.43 17.47
CA MET A 60 -3.78 -4.46 17.16
C MET A 60 -3.11 -3.93 18.45
N SER A 61 -1.81 -4.13 18.55
CA SER A 61 -0.99 -3.59 19.66
C SER A 61 -0.47 -2.19 19.33
N ASP A 62 -0.40 -1.31 20.35
CA ASP A 62 0.11 0.07 20.19
C ASP A 62 1.58 0.11 19.78
N ASP A 63 2.37 -0.86 20.18
CA ASP A 63 3.84 -0.96 19.93
C ASP A 63 4.17 -1.72 18.64
N ALA A 64 3.20 -2.32 17.96
CA ALA A 64 3.46 -3.04 16.73
C ALA A 64 3.89 -2.10 15.59
N ILE A 65 4.85 -2.54 14.78
CA ILE A 65 5.19 -1.85 13.53
C ILE A 65 3.98 -1.94 12.60
N ARG A 66 3.54 -0.79 12.08
CA ARG A 66 2.40 -0.71 11.15
C ARG A 66 2.84 -1.08 9.75
N TRP A 67 2.19 -2.09 9.21
CA TRP A 67 2.38 -2.56 7.83
C TRP A 67 1.38 -1.94 6.86
N ARG A 68 0.30 -1.41 7.39
CA ARG A 68 -0.75 -0.67 6.68
C ARG A 68 -1.21 0.50 7.55
N LEU A 69 -1.48 1.63 6.90
CA LEU A 69 -2.17 2.78 7.49
C LEU A 69 -3.19 3.31 6.48
N GLU A 70 -4.34 3.70 6.99
CA GLU A 70 -5.40 4.28 6.18
C GLU A 70 -5.12 5.77 5.92
N ILE A 71 -5.49 6.23 4.71
CA ILE A 71 -5.35 7.60 4.29
C ILE A 71 -6.68 8.33 4.51
N GLU A 72 -6.66 9.37 5.31
CA GLU A 72 -7.81 10.23 5.54
C GLU A 72 -7.53 11.65 5.02
N VAL A 73 -8.49 12.23 4.31
CA VAL A 73 -8.45 13.59 3.78
C VAL A 73 -9.73 14.31 4.19
N ASN A 74 -9.61 15.39 4.95
CA ASN A 74 -10.76 16.16 5.47
C ASN A 74 -11.82 15.29 6.19
N GLY A 75 -11.37 14.29 6.97
CA GLY A 75 -12.24 13.38 7.70
C GLY A 75 -12.87 12.26 6.84
N ARG A 76 -12.52 12.15 5.55
CA ARG A 76 -12.96 11.08 4.65
C ARG A 76 -11.84 10.06 4.45
N HIS A 77 -12.14 8.80 4.65
CA HIS A 77 -11.28 7.68 4.30
C HIS A 77 -11.22 7.54 2.77
N VAL A 78 -10.01 7.52 2.19
CA VAL A 78 -9.83 7.60 0.72
C VAL A 78 -8.95 6.52 0.13
N GLY A 79 -8.32 5.69 0.95
CA GLY A 79 -7.40 4.65 0.54
C GLY A 79 -6.42 4.31 1.65
N PHE A 80 -5.33 3.65 1.29
CA PHE A 80 -4.33 3.19 2.26
C PHE A 80 -2.92 3.19 1.68
N VAL A 81 -1.93 3.19 2.58
CA VAL A 81 -0.54 2.80 2.30
C VAL A 81 -0.29 1.45 2.94
N SER A 82 0.49 0.62 2.27
CA SER A 82 0.88 -0.70 2.74
C SER A 82 2.36 -0.96 2.55
N SER A 83 2.88 -1.99 3.20
CA SER A 83 4.24 -2.43 3.02
C SER A 83 4.36 -3.93 3.16
N TYR A 84 5.40 -4.48 2.57
CA TYR A 84 5.80 -5.87 2.68
C TYR A 84 7.33 -5.96 2.62
N LEU A 85 7.89 -7.14 2.89
CA LEU A 85 9.32 -7.33 2.85
C LEU A 85 9.72 -8.15 1.62
N LEU A 86 10.80 -7.72 0.98
CA LEU A 86 11.45 -8.43 -0.12
C LEU A 86 12.84 -8.88 0.30
N ASP A 87 13.20 -10.08 -0.10
CA ASP A 87 14.55 -10.62 0.04
C ASP A 87 15.56 -9.97 -0.94
N ASP A 88 16.81 -10.41 -0.92
CA ASP A 88 17.87 -9.92 -1.81
C ASP A 88 17.65 -10.28 -3.30
N HIS A 89 16.70 -11.16 -3.60
CA HIS A 89 16.29 -11.54 -4.95
C HIS A 89 15.02 -10.84 -5.41
N PHE A 90 14.51 -9.87 -4.62
CA PHE A 90 13.25 -9.17 -4.84
C PHE A 90 12.04 -10.11 -4.84
N GLN A 91 12.08 -11.17 -4.03
CA GLN A 91 10.93 -12.04 -3.80
C GLN A 91 10.30 -11.72 -2.45
N PRO A 92 8.96 -11.83 -2.31
CA PRO A 92 8.30 -11.67 -1.02
C PRO A 92 8.93 -12.59 0.04
N THR A 93 9.35 -12.00 1.15
CA THR A 93 9.85 -12.77 2.30
C THR A 93 8.70 -13.56 2.90
N PRO A 94 8.84 -14.90 3.05
CA PRO A 94 7.80 -15.73 3.66
C PRO A 94 7.40 -15.23 5.05
N LEU A 95 6.10 -15.17 5.32
CA LEU A 95 5.56 -14.60 6.58
C LEU A 95 6.08 -15.32 7.82
N GLU A 96 6.32 -16.63 7.74
CA GLU A 96 6.87 -17.46 8.83
C GLU A 96 8.31 -17.11 9.20
N LEU A 97 9.03 -16.39 8.32
CA LEU A 97 10.40 -15.91 8.56
C LEU A 97 10.44 -14.48 9.07
N ILE A 98 9.30 -13.79 9.15
CA ILE A 98 9.21 -12.40 9.56
C ILE A 98 8.88 -12.29 11.05
N ASP A 99 9.69 -11.58 11.81
CA ASP A 99 9.28 -11.05 13.12
C ASP A 99 8.64 -9.67 12.91
N PRO A 100 7.31 -9.53 13.07
CA PRO A 100 6.61 -8.27 12.78
C PRO A 100 6.95 -7.12 13.75
N ARG A 101 7.72 -7.40 14.81
CA ARG A 101 8.20 -6.39 15.76
C ARG A 101 9.56 -5.83 15.40
N LYS A 102 10.21 -6.35 14.35
CA LYS A 102 11.52 -5.95 13.88
C LYS A 102 11.43 -5.12 12.60
N ASN A 103 12.41 -4.25 12.39
CA ASN A 103 12.57 -3.54 11.13
C ASN A 103 12.97 -4.49 9.98
N ALA A 104 12.98 -3.98 8.75
CA ALA A 104 13.27 -4.80 7.57
C ALA A 104 14.69 -5.40 7.60
N ALA A 105 15.69 -4.63 8.02
CA ALA A 105 17.09 -5.09 8.07
C ALA A 105 17.29 -6.23 9.08
N ASP A 106 16.63 -6.15 10.25
CA ASP A 106 16.66 -7.21 11.26
C ASP A 106 15.92 -8.48 10.81
N ASN A 107 15.05 -8.36 9.80
CA ASN A 107 14.41 -9.47 9.10
C ASN A 107 15.20 -9.91 7.84
N HIS A 108 16.43 -9.44 7.65
CA HIS A 108 17.26 -9.71 6.47
C HIS A 108 16.57 -9.39 5.13
N SER A 109 15.81 -8.30 5.09
CA SER A 109 14.96 -7.94 3.97
C SER A 109 15.01 -6.43 3.71
N THR A 110 14.39 -6.01 2.62
CA THR A 110 14.15 -4.60 2.30
C THR A 110 12.65 -4.35 2.23
N ARG A 111 12.20 -3.24 2.81
CA ARG A 111 10.79 -2.86 2.79
C ARG A 111 10.37 -2.35 1.43
N ALA A 112 9.36 -2.96 0.86
CA ALA A 112 8.62 -2.47 -0.30
C ALA A 112 7.35 -1.74 0.15
N LEU A 113 6.98 -0.69 -0.59
CA LEU A 113 5.84 0.17 -0.28
C LEU A 113 4.77 0.04 -1.34
N GLY A 114 3.52 -0.03 -0.91
CA GLY A 114 2.32 0.04 -1.73
C GLY A 114 1.46 1.24 -1.35
N ILE A 115 0.62 1.67 -2.28
CA ILE A 115 -0.37 2.72 -2.04
C ILE A 115 -1.56 2.55 -2.97
N GLU A 116 -2.75 2.69 -2.38
CA GLU A 116 -4.01 2.71 -3.12
C GLU A 116 -4.82 3.96 -2.76
N ILE A 117 -5.16 4.77 -3.75
CA ILE A 117 -6.17 5.81 -3.63
C ILE A 117 -7.46 5.26 -4.24
N CYS A 118 -8.29 4.68 -3.37
CA CYS A 118 -9.49 3.97 -3.79
C CYS A 118 -10.55 4.94 -4.32
N GLU A 119 -10.66 6.14 -3.74
CA GLU A 119 -11.57 7.19 -4.16
C GLU A 119 -11.10 7.87 -5.45
N ALA A 120 -11.86 7.71 -6.53
CA ALA A 120 -11.48 8.18 -7.86
C ALA A 120 -11.31 9.71 -7.93
N ASP A 121 -12.16 10.45 -7.21
CA ASP A 121 -12.11 11.92 -7.12
C ASP A 121 -10.90 12.45 -6.34
N CYS A 122 -10.22 11.60 -5.58
CA CYS A 122 -9.02 11.95 -4.82
C CYS A 122 -7.71 11.69 -5.58
N ARG A 123 -7.77 11.02 -6.73
CA ARG A 123 -6.57 10.68 -7.52
C ARG A 123 -6.02 11.92 -8.24
N GLY A 124 -4.69 11.93 -8.47
CA GLY A 124 -4.02 13.02 -9.20
C GLY A 124 -3.82 14.32 -8.40
N GLN A 125 -4.25 14.39 -7.14
CA GLN A 125 -4.17 15.58 -6.27
C GLN A 125 -2.91 15.63 -5.40
N GLY A 126 -1.95 14.72 -5.62
CA GLY A 126 -0.72 14.66 -4.83
C GLY A 126 -0.84 13.95 -3.48
N ILE A 127 -2.03 13.44 -3.14
CA ILE A 127 -2.30 12.69 -1.89
C ILE A 127 -1.33 11.52 -1.77
N GLY A 128 -1.18 10.70 -2.83
CA GLY A 128 -0.28 9.55 -2.81
C GLY A 128 1.16 9.90 -2.47
N ARG A 129 1.68 11.01 -3.01
CA ARG A 129 3.04 11.47 -2.69
C ARG A 129 3.18 11.86 -1.22
N LYS A 130 2.20 12.60 -0.66
CA LYS A 130 2.20 13.00 0.74
C LYS A 130 2.12 11.78 1.65
N ALA A 131 1.23 10.83 1.34
CA ALA A 131 1.04 9.61 2.10
C ALA A 131 2.30 8.73 2.12
N LEU A 132 2.91 8.46 0.96
CA LEU A 132 4.17 7.72 0.88
C LEU A 132 5.31 8.45 1.59
N THR A 133 5.40 9.79 1.51
CA THR A 133 6.40 10.54 2.27
C THR A 133 6.24 10.32 3.77
N ALA A 134 5.04 10.50 4.31
CA ALA A 134 4.76 10.32 5.73
C ALA A 134 5.00 8.87 6.19
N PHE A 135 4.67 7.89 5.34
CA PHE A 135 4.90 6.48 5.63
C PHE A 135 6.38 6.10 5.62
N MET A 136 7.15 6.64 4.67
CA MET A 136 8.62 6.48 4.69
C MET A 136 9.24 7.16 5.91
N ASP A 137 8.75 8.33 6.31
CA ASP A 137 9.27 9.04 7.50
C ASP A 137 8.97 8.27 8.79
N TYR A 138 7.80 7.61 8.87
CA TYR A 138 7.50 6.68 9.95
C TYR A 138 8.56 5.56 10.04
N TYR A 139 8.89 4.90 8.94
CA TYR A 139 9.91 3.85 8.93
C TYR A 139 11.33 4.38 9.14
N ARG A 140 11.65 5.60 8.68
CA ARG A 140 12.92 6.25 9.01
C ARG A 140 13.08 6.46 10.50
N GLY A 141 12.01 6.78 11.20
CA GLY A 141 11.97 6.84 12.67
C GLY A 141 12.27 5.49 13.34
N LEU A 142 12.05 4.38 12.64
CA LEU A 142 12.40 3.02 13.08
C LEU A 142 13.78 2.55 12.58
N GLY A 143 14.56 3.44 11.95
CA GLY A 143 15.91 3.15 11.46
C GLY A 143 15.97 2.57 10.05
N GLU A 144 14.86 2.56 9.29
CA GLU A 144 14.84 2.10 7.91
C GLU A 144 15.11 3.26 6.94
N HIS A 145 16.10 3.12 6.06
CA HIS A 145 16.51 4.20 5.14
C HIS A 145 16.48 3.78 3.67
N ARG A 146 16.20 2.50 3.39
CA ARG A 146 16.09 1.95 2.04
C ARG A 146 14.68 1.44 1.83
N PHE A 147 14.05 1.88 0.73
CA PHE A 147 12.71 1.48 0.35
C PHE A 147 12.67 1.04 -1.10
N LEU A 148 11.84 0.07 -1.38
CA LEU A 148 11.52 -0.40 -2.73
C LEU A 148 10.08 -0.02 -3.07
N LEU A 149 9.80 0.01 -4.36
CA LEU A 149 8.48 0.20 -4.91
C LEU A 149 8.42 -0.56 -6.22
N GLU A 150 7.38 -1.36 -6.39
CA GLU A 150 7.14 -2.10 -7.62
C GLU A 150 5.91 -1.52 -8.32
N THR A 151 6.00 -1.36 -9.64
CA THR A 151 4.86 -0.94 -10.45
C THR A 151 5.11 -1.32 -11.91
N TRP A 152 4.08 -1.41 -12.70
CA TRP A 152 4.15 -1.72 -14.12
C TRP A 152 4.29 -0.46 -14.99
N SER A 153 4.83 -0.62 -16.19
CA SER A 153 5.13 0.52 -17.08
C SER A 153 3.91 1.29 -17.59
N GLY A 154 2.71 0.76 -17.43
CA GLY A 154 1.47 1.45 -17.76
C GLY A 154 0.89 2.31 -16.63
N ASN A 155 1.31 2.11 -15.38
CA ASN A 155 0.89 2.93 -14.25
C ASN A 155 1.69 4.26 -14.22
N THR A 156 1.39 5.13 -15.17
CA THR A 156 2.11 6.41 -15.33
C THR A 156 1.94 7.34 -14.14
N ARG A 157 0.84 7.21 -13.38
CA ARG A 157 0.62 7.99 -12.15
C ARG A 157 1.61 7.55 -11.07
N MET A 158 1.76 6.24 -10.86
CA MET A 158 2.70 5.71 -9.87
C MET A 158 4.15 5.98 -10.26
N LEU A 159 4.53 5.78 -11.54
CA LEU A 159 5.85 6.14 -12.04
C LEU A 159 6.18 7.63 -11.81
N GLY A 160 5.22 8.53 -12.08
CA GLY A 160 5.37 9.95 -11.82
C GLY A 160 5.46 10.29 -10.33
N CYS A 161 4.76 9.55 -9.47
CA CYS A 161 4.85 9.69 -8.02
C CYS A 161 6.22 9.24 -7.50
N ALA A 162 6.67 8.06 -7.89
CA ALA A 162 7.96 7.48 -7.52
C ALA A 162 9.13 8.40 -7.90
N GLY A 163 9.13 8.93 -9.13
CA GLY A 163 10.17 9.87 -9.57
C GLY A 163 10.21 11.16 -8.72
N LYS A 164 9.05 11.70 -8.33
CA LYS A 164 8.99 12.88 -7.43
C LYS A 164 9.42 12.59 -6.01
N LEU A 165 9.39 11.33 -5.57
CA LEU A 165 9.88 10.87 -4.28
C LEU A 165 11.37 10.51 -4.29
N GLY A 166 12.01 10.55 -5.46
CA GLY A 166 13.43 10.25 -5.63
C GLY A 166 13.74 8.76 -5.82
N PHE A 167 12.74 7.93 -6.08
CA PHE A 167 13.00 6.54 -6.48
C PHE A 167 13.69 6.51 -7.84
N VAL A 168 14.64 5.59 -7.98
CA VAL A 168 15.35 5.30 -9.23
C VAL A 168 15.07 3.86 -9.64
N GLU A 169 14.91 3.62 -10.94
CA GLU A 169 14.72 2.29 -11.46
C GLU A 169 15.99 1.46 -11.28
N ILE A 170 15.85 0.30 -10.65
CA ILE A 170 16.95 -0.63 -10.40
C ILE A 170 16.77 -1.97 -11.14
N ARG A 171 15.52 -2.29 -11.56
CA ARG A 171 15.20 -3.52 -12.28
C ARG A 171 14.00 -3.28 -13.19
N ARG A 172 13.98 -3.96 -14.34
CA ARG A 172 12.85 -3.98 -15.26
C ARG A 172 12.71 -5.37 -15.88
N GLU A 173 11.50 -5.92 -15.82
CA GLU A 173 11.14 -7.17 -16.49
C GLU A 173 10.34 -6.84 -17.76
N LYS A 174 10.97 -7.03 -18.93
CA LYS A 174 10.33 -6.65 -20.20
C LYS A 174 9.23 -7.61 -20.58
N GLY A 175 8.07 -7.03 -20.91
CA GLY A 175 6.92 -7.78 -21.39
C GLY A 175 6.31 -8.71 -20.34
N ALA A 176 6.50 -8.41 -19.05
CA ALA A 176 6.02 -9.24 -17.95
C ALA A 176 4.48 -9.36 -17.93
N TYR A 177 3.79 -8.33 -18.42
CA TYR A 177 2.32 -8.27 -18.37
C TYR A 177 1.71 -7.99 -19.74
N THR A 178 0.49 -8.51 -19.96
CA THR A 178 -0.30 -8.21 -21.16
C THR A 178 -1.63 -7.59 -20.77
N VAL A 179 -1.90 -6.39 -21.23
CA VAL A 179 -3.15 -5.66 -21.00
C VAL A 179 -3.78 -5.28 -22.33
N SER A 180 -5.00 -5.75 -22.59
CA SER A 180 -5.72 -5.50 -23.85
C SER A 180 -4.89 -5.86 -25.10
N GLY A 181 -4.11 -6.93 -25.05
CA GLY A 181 -3.27 -7.41 -26.17
C GLY A 181 -1.95 -6.66 -26.35
N LYS A 182 -1.62 -5.70 -25.48
CA LYS A 182 -0.34 -4.97 -25.50
C LYS A 182 0.56 -5.43 -24.34
N ALA A 183 1.84 -5.69 -24.63
CA ALA A 183 2.82 -6.03 -23.61
C ALA A 183 3.30 -4.78 -22.85
N TYR A 184 3.48 -4.97 -21.54
CA TYR A 184 4.01 -3.98 -20.62
C TYR A 184 5.10 -4.61 -19.74
N ASP A 185 5.98 -3.77 -19.23
CA ASP A 185 7.09 -4.13 -18.34
C ASP A 185 6.66 -4.00 -16.88
#